data_01664985b4e560ffc5fad95c6ebe29fe
#
_entry.id   01664985b4e560ffc5fad95c6ebe29fe
#
_cell.length_a   1.000
_cell.length_b   1.000
_cell.length_c   1.000
_cell.angle_alpha   90.00
_cell.angle_beta   90.00
_cell.angle_gamma   90.00
#
_symmetry.space_group_name_H-M   'P 1'
#
loop_
_entity.id
_entity.type
_entity.pdbx_description
1 polymer ?
#
loop_
_entity_poly.entity_id
_entity_poly.type
_entity_poly.pdbx_seq_one_letter_code
_entity_poly.pdbx_strand_id
1 'polypeptide(L)'
;VTNVTIAISPDWTIDLNIPGITVLEWDFKTPPPADHIDIAVAPHVTTPDLVERVAETGAKLLQLGSIGYDGIPRDLPEGLAVANAASVHETATAELAMASLLYAARDLDRAREAQVEARWEGYYSAGLADSTIILVGIGGVGSAIAQRLAPFETNVIRVARRGREDMYGTVYSFTDLPELLPTADAVVVAVPLTESTENMVDDRFLSAMKDNAILVNVARGKVAVTDALVAHADRLRLALDVTDPEPLPNDHPLFEKATLITPHIGGNTQAMYRRMNRLVRKQVGNFISGEPFVNVVLGR
;
A
#
# COMPACT_ATOMS: atom_id res chain seq x y z
N VAL A 1 -2.46 36.02 -16.96
CA VAL A 1 -2.19 34.56 -16.94
C VAL A 1 -1.35 34.33 -15.70
N THR A 2 -1.90 33.65 -14.71
CA THR A 2 -1.16 33.30 -13.48
C THR A 2 -0.08 32.29 -13.89
N ASN A 3 1.19 32.65 -13.72
CA ASN A 3 2.28 31.73 -13.99
C ASN A 3 2.40 30.80 -12.77
N VAL A 4 2.18 29.49 -12.97
CA VAL A 4 2.22 28.47 -11.90
C VAL A 4 3.54 27.71 -12.00
N THR A 5 4.28 27.66 -10.90
CA THR A 5 5.56 26.95 -10.81
C THR A 5 5.38 25.62 -10.09
N ILE A 6 5.78 24.55 -10.73
CA ILE A 6 5.65 23.18 -10.21
C ILE A 6 7.02 22.52 -10.18
N ALA A 7 7.43 22.02 -9.02
CA ALA A 7 8.62 21.18 -8.90
C ALA A 7 8.23 19.71 -8.86
N ILE A 8 8.89 18.90 -9.66
CA ILE A 8 8.58 17.47 -9.80
C ILE A 8 9.84 16.64 -9.60
N SER A 9 9.76 15.61 -8.76
CA SER A 9 10.84 14.64 -8.62
C SER A 9 11.12 13.92 -9.95
N PRO A 10 12.40 13.67 -10.29
CA PRO A 10 12.79 12.88 -11.47
C PRO A 10 12.26 11.44 -11.46
N ASP A 11 11.75 10.96 -10.32
CA ASP A 11 11.07 9.65 -10.23
C ASP A 11 9.82 9.58 -11.12
N TRP A 12 9.25 10.76 -11.50
CA TRP A 12 7.99 10.84 -12.21
C TRP A 12 8.15 11.37 -13.63
N THR A 13 7.54 10.69 -14.58
CA THR A 13 7.32 11.21 -15.92
C THR A 13 5.96 11.86 -15.98
N ILE A 14 5.91 13.19 -15.76
CA ILE A 14 4.67 13.98 -15.75
C ILE A 14 4.66 14.89 -16.98
N ASP A 15 3.65 14.74 -17.83
CA ASP A 15 3.40 15.65 -18.95
C ASP A 15 2.40 16.74 -18.51
N LEU A 16 2.91 17.97 -18.34
CA LEU A 16 2.16 19.18 -18.00
C LEU A 16 2.27 20.24 -19.11
N ASN A 17 2.15 19.83 -20.36
CA ASN A 17 2.12 20.78 -21.46
C ASN A 17 0.83 21.64 -21.42
N ILE A 18 0.77 22.56 -20.44
CA ILE A 18 -0.32 23.48 -20.15
C ILE A 18 0.21 24.91 -20.23
N PRO A 19 -0.39 25.82 -21.02
CA PRO A 19 0.06 27.21 -21.08
C PRO A 19 0.05 27.89 -19.71
N GLY A 20 1.14 28.64 -19.39
CA GLY A 20 1.27 29.36 -18.13
C GLY A 20 1.81 28.50 -16.96
N ILE A 21 2.28 27.29 -17.23
CA ILE A 21 2.93 26.43 -16.24
C ILE A 21 4.43 26.36 -16.51
N THR A 22 5.22 26.58 -15.46
CA THR A 22 6.65 26.31 -15.42
C THR A 22 6.90 25.02 -14.66
N VAL A 23 7.49 24.02 -15.28
CA VAL A 23 7.87 22.76 -14.65
C VAL A 23 9.36 22.76 -14.39
N LEU A 24 9.74 22.50 -13.15
CA LEU A 24 11.11 22.37 -12.68
C LEU A 24 11.35 20.95 -12.16
N GLU A 25 12.51 20.38 -12.46
CA GLU A 25 12.95 19.14 -11.85
C GLU A 25 13.62 19.45 -10.51
N TRP A 26 13.26 18.68 -9.46
CA TRP A 26 13.85 18.81 -8.14
C TRP A 26 13.96 17.43 -7.47
N ASP A 27 15.15 17.08 -7.02
CA ASP A 27 15.44 15.82 -6.33
C ASP A 27 15.08 15.85 -4.84
N PHE A 28 14.66 17.02 -4.33
CA PHE A 28 14.33 17.28 -2.92
C PHE A 28 15.49 17.05 -1.93
N LYS A 29 16.71 16.84 -2.44
CA LYS A 29 17.95 16.70 -1.66
C LYS A 29 18.85 17.92 -1.80
N THR A 30 18.82 18.53 -2.98
CA THR A 30 19.51 19.81 -3.27
C THR A 30 18.62 21.00 -2.87
N PRO A 31 19.17 22.24 -2.80
CA PRO A 31 18.35 23.44 -2.62
C PRO A 31 17.22 23.55 -3.66
N PRO A 32 16.09 24.20 -3.31
CA PRO A 32 14.99 24.39 -4.24
C PRO A 32 15.44 25.04 -5.56
N PRO A 33 14.91 24.62 -6.71
CA PRO A 33 15.31 25.14 -8.02
C PRO A 33 14.78 26.55 -8.32
N ALA A 34 13.91 27.08 -7.45
CA ALA A 34 13.36 28.43 -7.51
C ALA A 34 12.98 28.93 -6.12
N ASP A 35 12.97 30.26 -5.93
CA ASP A 35 12.58 30.91 -4.67
C ASP A 35 11.09 30.71 -4.36
N HIS A 36 10.25 30.46 -5.37
CA HIS A 36 8.83 30.20 -5.23
C HIS A 36 8.38 29.00 -6.05
N ILE A 37 7.68 28.09 -5.41
CA ILE A 37 7.06 26.91 -6.00
C ILE A 37 5.62 26.83 -5.50
N ASP A 38 4.64 26.66 -6.39
CA ASP A 38 3.23 26.54 -6.00
C ASP A 38 2.87 25.11 -5.59
N ILE A 39 3.36 24.14 -6.35
CA ILE A 39 3.08 22.71 -6.13
C ILE A 39 4.39 21.92 -6.19
N ALA A 40 4.64 21.12 -5.17
CA ALA A 40 5.76 20.19 -5.12
C ALA A 40 5.25 18.74 -5.25
N VAL A 41 5.80 17.97 -6.18
CA VAL A 41 5.48 16.55 -6.39
C VAL A 41 6.66 15.72 -5.91
N ALA A 42 6.50 15.12 -4.74
CA ALA A 42 7.55 14.41 -4.01
C ALA A 42 8.03 13.14 -4.72
N PRO A 43 9.25 12.66 -4.41
CA PRO A 43 9.74 11.35 -4.82
C PRO A 43 8.90 10.21 -4.21
N HIS A 44 9.14 8.98 -4.67
CA HIS A 44 8.52 7.79 -4.10
C HIS A 44 8.87 7.60 -2.62
N VAL A 45 10.13 7.82 -2.28
CA VAL A 45 10.65 7.73 -0.91
C VAL A 45 10.85 9.14 -0.39
N THR A 46 10.19 9.46 0.70
CA THR A 46 10.27 10.77 1.34
C THR A 46 11.42 10.85 2.34
N THR A 47 12.04 12.02 2.48
CA THR A 47 13.04 12.32 3.52
C THR A 47 12.35 12.99 4.71
N PRO A 48 12.92 12.88 5.93
CA PRO A 48 12.33 13.50 7.13
C PRO A 48 12.16 15.03 7.02
N ASP A 49 13.04 15.72 6.28
CA ASP A 49 13.07 17.16 6.08
C ASP A 49 12.27 17.66 4.87
N LEU A 50 11.57 16.75 4.16
CA LEU A 50 10.82 17.07 2.95
C LEU A 50 9.82 18.21 3.14
N VAL A 51 9.03 18.14 4.22
CA VAL A 51 7.98 19.13 4.49
C VAL A 51 8.56 20.52 4.72
N GLU A 52 9.64 20.61 5.49
CA GLU A 52 10.34 21.87 5.80
C GLU A 52 10.91 22.48 4.51
N ARG A 53 11.64 21.70 3.71
CA ARG A 53 12.19 22.15 2.42
C ARG A 53 11.13 22.68 1.45
N VAL A 54 10.00 21.98 1.37
CA VAL A 54 8.89 22.41 0.52
C VAL A 54 8.23 23.67 1.05
N ALA A 55 8.07 23.80 2.36
CA ALA A 55 7.49 24.98 2.99
C ALA A 55 8.32 26.25 2.75
N GLU A 56 9.65 26.16 2.74
CA GLU A 56 10.57 27.27 2.46
C GLU A 56 10.30 27.93 1.10
N THR A 57 9.75 27.18 0.13
CA THR A 57 9.40 27.72 -1.20
C THR A 57 8.05 28.41 -1.26
N GLY A 58 7.29 28.43 -0.16
CA GLY A 58 5.93 28.98 -0.11
C GLY A 58 4.87 28.13 -0.82
N ALA A 59 5.17 26.83 -1.05
CA ALA A 59 4.28 25.90 -1.74
C ALA A 59 2.92 25.79 -1.04
N LYS A 60 1.87 25.66 -1.85
CA LYS A 60 0.50 25.44 -1.38
C LYS A 60 0.15 23.97 -1.29
N LEU A 61 0.84 23.13 -2.07
CA LEU A 61 0.62 21.69 -2.09
C LEU A 61 1.94 20.92 -2.13
N LEU A 62 2.08 19.96 -1.20
CA LEU A 62 3.00 18.84 -1.31
C LEU A 62 2.19 17.60 -1.73
N GLN A 63 2.34 17.17 -2.98
CA GLN A 63 1.77 15.93 -3.50
C GLN A 63 2.74 14.78 -3.24
N LEU A 64 2.38 13.85 -2.37
CA LEU A 64 3.18 12.64 -2.10
C LEU A 64 3.10 11.65 -3.27
N GLY A 65 4.17 10.89 -3.47
CA GLY A 65 4.23 9.80 -4.42
C GLY A 65 3.58 8.49 -3.95
N SER A 66 3.19 8.40 -2.67
CA SER A 66 2.64 7.21 -2.03
C SER A 66 1.23 7.44 -1.47
N ILE A 67 0.48 6.35 -1.20
CA ILE A 67 -0.79 6.41 -0.45
C ILE A 67 -0.50 6.61 1.05
N GLY A 68 0.50 5.89 1.58
CA GLY A 68 0.92 6.04 2.97
C GLY A 68 1.59 7.38 3.20
N TYR A 69 1.35 7.98 4.36
CA TYR A 69 1.93 9.24 4.80
C TYR A 69 2.37 9.18 6.28
N ASP A 70 2.65 7.97 6.73
CA ASP A 70 3.01 7.64 8.12
C ASP A 70 4.34 8.29 8.58
N GLY A 71 5.20 8.74 7.66
CA GLY A 71 6.41 9.51 7.95
C GLY A 71 6.27 11.03 7.85
N ILE A 72 5.08 11.57 7.59
CA ILE A 72 4.86 13.01 7.42
C ILE A 72 4.46 13.64 8.75
N PRO A 73 5.12 14.74 9.20
CA PRO A 73 4.74 15.48 10.39
C PRO A 73 3.28 15.93 10.33
N ARG A 74 2.58 15.88 11.46
CA ARG A 74 1.18 16.35 11.53
C ARG A 74 1.07 17.87 11.67
N ASP A 75 2.07 18.48 12.30
CA ASP A 75 2.19 19.93 12.44
C ASP A 75 2.84 20.49 11.17
N LEU A 76 2.01 20.95 10.25
CA LEU A 76 2.46 21.52 8.99
C LEU A 76 2.66 23.04 9.10
N PRO A 77 3.60 23.60 8.33
CA PRO A 77 3.69 25.04 8.13
C PRO A 77 2.37 25.62 7.59
N GLU A 78 2.04 26.85 8.01
CA GLU A 78 0.80 27.52 7.63
C GLU A 78 0.67 27.64 6.10
N GLY A 79 -0.48 27.27 5.58
CA GLY A 79 -0.81 27.38 4.16
C GLY A 79 -0.30 26.24 3.28
N LEU A 80 0.42 25.26 3.81
CA LEU A 80 0.82 24.05 3.10
C LEU A 80 -0.21 22.94 3.32
N ALA A 81 -0.74 22.38 2.24
CA ALA A 81 -1.52 21.14 2.25
C ALA A 81 -0.65 19.96 1.80
N VAL A 82 -0.87 18.78 2.38
CA VAL A 82 -0.27 17.53 1.93
C VAL A 82 -1.35 16.62 1.38
N ALA A 83 -1.18 16.18 0.14
CA ALA A 83 -2.05 15.22 -0.52
C ALA A 83 -1.30 13.91 -0.79
N ASN A 84 -1.97 12.79 -0.60
CA ASN A 84 -1.41 11.48 -0.92
C ASN A 84 -1.76 11.03 -2.35
N ALA A 85 -1.16 9.91 -2.79
CA ALA A 85 -1.38 9.34 -4.11
C ALA A 85 -2.57 8.36 -4.16
N ALA A 86 -3.67 8.66 -3.46
CA ALA A 86 -4.89 7.88 -3.59
C ALA A 86 -5.37 7.89 -5.06
N SER A 87 -5.90 6.78 -5.53
CA SER A 87 -6.25 6.46 -6.92
C SER A 87 -5.09 6.10 -7.86
N VAL A 88 -3.84 6.13 -7.37
CA VAL A 88 -2.64 5.78 -8.17
C VAL A 88 -2.27 4.30 -7.98
N HIS A 89 -2.12 3.85 -6.75
CA HIS A 89 -1.49 2.56 -6.42
C HIS A 89 -2.48 1.43 -6.08
N GLU A 90 -3.72 1.72 -5.75
CA GLU A 90 -4.70 0.74 -5.22
C GLU A 90 -4.85 -0.48 -6.12
N THR A 91 -4.94 -0.24 -7.43
CA THR A 91 -5.10 -1.33 -8.41
C THR A 91 -3.88 -2.23 -8.46
N ALA A 92 -2.69 -1.63 -8.52
CA ALA A 92 -1.43 -2.38 -8.61
C ALA A 92 -1.21 -3.20 -7.32
N THR A 93 -1.41 -2.59 -6.16
CA THR A 93 -1.29 -3.29 -4.86
C THR A 93 -2.32 -4.42 -4.76
N ALA A 94 -3.55 -4.21 -5.24
CA ALA A 94 -4.55 -5.26 -5.27
C ALA A 94 -4.20 -6.39 -6.25
N GLU A 95 -3.55 -6.10 -7.36
CA GLU A 95 -3.02 -7.11 -8.29
C GLU A 95 -1.95 -7.98 -7.62
N LEU A 96 -1.00 -7.36 -6.91
CA LEU A 96 0.02 -8.09 -6.16
C LEU A 96 -0.59 -8.91 -5.03
N ALA A 97 -1.55 -8.37 -4.27
CA ALA A 97 -2.24 -9.11 -3.22
C ALA A 97 -2.93 -10.36 -3.76
N MET A 98 -3.62 -10.25 -4.90
CA MET A 98 -4.23 -11.39 -5.57
C MET A 98 -3.21 -12.40 -6.09
N ALA A 99 -2.10 -11.93 -6.68
CA ALA A 99 -1.02 -12.79 -7.14
C ALA A 99 -0.39 -13.56 -5.96
N SER A 100 -0.12 -12.89 -4.84
CA SER A 100 0.42 -13.47 -3.60
C SER A 100 -0.53 -14.51 -3.01
N LEU A 101 -1.83 -14.17 -2.95
CA LEU A 101 -2.87 -15.07 -2.45
C LEU A 101 -2.98 -16.34 -3.34
N LEU A 102 -3.01 -16.17 -4.66
CA LEU A 102 -3.06 -17.30 -5.61
C LEU A 102 -1.76 -18.12 -5.59
N TYR A 103 -0.61 -17.46 -5.47
CA TYR A 103 0.69 -18.13 -5.35
C TYR A 103 0.70 -19.09 -4.16
N ALA A 104 0.28 -18.59 -3.00
CA ALA A 104 0.18 -19.39 -1.79
C ALA A 104 -0.93 -20.46 -1.88
N ALA A 105 -2.15 -20.12 -2.33
CA ALA A 105 -3.28 -21.05 -2.40
C ALA A 105 -3.07 -22.20 -3.40
N ARG A 106 -2.20 -22.01 -4.40
CA ARG A 106 -1.94 -22.99 -5.47
C ARG A 106 -0.58 -23.69 -5.32
N ASP A 107 0.15 -23.47 -4.20
CA ASP A 107 1.48 -24.06 -3.95
C ASP A 107 2.45 -23.84 -5.12
N LEU A 108 2.49 -22.62 -5.67
CA LEU A 108 3.31 -22.32 -6.85
C LEU A 108 4.81 -22.29 -6.53
N ASP A 109 5.20 -22.09 -5.28
CA ASP A 109 6.54 -22.33 -4.75
C ASP A 109 7.02 -23.75 -5.04
N ARG A 110 6.24 -24.76 -4.63
CA ARG A 110 6.50 -26.18 -4.92
C ARG A 110 6.61 -26.47 -6.41
N ALA A 111 5.71 -25.91 -7.23
CA ALA A 111 5.77 -26.07 -8.68
C ALA A 111 7.06 -25.45 -9.26
N ARG A 112 7.49 -24.30 -8.73
CA ARG A 112 8.71 -23.61 -9.16
C ARG A 112 9.97 -24.40 -8.77
N GLU A 113 10.01 -24.96 -7.57
CA GLU A 113 11.10 -25.82 -7.11
C GLU A 113 11.23 -27.07 -8.00
N ALA A 114 10.13 -27.79 -8.22
CA ALA A 114 10.11 -28.94 -9.11
C ALA A 114 10.56 -28.59 -10.53
N GLN A 115 10.16 -27.41 -11.05
CA GLN A 115 10.61 -26.94 -12.37
C GLN A 115 12.12 -26.69 -12.42
N VAL A 116 12.72 -26.09 -11.36
CA VAL A 116 14.17 -25.85 -11.30
C VAL A 116 14.96 -27.17 -11.34
N GLU A 117 14.40 -28.22 -10.71
CA GLU A 117 14.99 -29.56 -10.67
C GLU A 117 14.59 -30.43 -11.87
N ALA A 118 13.93 -29.87 -12.88
CA ALA A 118 13.42 -30.56 -14.06
C ALA A 118 12.52 -31.79 -13.71
N ARG A 119 11.76 -31.70 -12.60
CA ARG A 119 10.81 -32.73 -12.18
C ARG A 119 9.39 -32.36 -12.63
N TRP A 120 8.70 -33.30 -13.24
CA TRP A 120 7.26 -33.20 -13.52
C TRP A 120 6.50 -33.82 -12.35
N GLU A 121 6.05 -32.97 -11.40
CA GLU A 121 5.41 -33.40 -10.17
C GLU A 121 3.98 -32.85 -10.09
N GLY A 122 3.00 -33.77 -10.09
CA GLY A 122 1.59 -33.40 -9.87
C GLY A 122 1.25 -33.39 -8.38
N TYR A 123 0.43 -32.42 -7.97
CA TYR A 123 -0.06 -32.28 -6.60
C TYR A 123 -1.47 -31.67 -6.56
N TYR A 124 -2.11 -31.75 -5.39
CA TYR A 124 -3.36 -31.08 -5.10
C TYR A 124 -3.08 -29.87 -4.19
N SER A 125 -3.71 -28.76 -4.47
CA SER A 125 -3.63 -27.51 -3.68
C SER A 125 -5.01 -27.09 -3.20
N ALA A 126 -5.09 -26.20 -2.19
CA ALA A 126 -6.36 -25.74 -1.64
C ALA A 126 -7.21 -24.96 -2.65
N GLY A 127 -6.58 -24.07 -3.43
CA GLY A 127 -7.30 -23.15 -4.31
C GLY A 127 -7.98 -22.00 -3.52
N LEU A 128 -8.82 -21.23 -4.21
CA LEU A 128 -9.57 -20.12 -3.59
C LEU A 128 -11.09 -20.37 -3.57
N ALA A 129 -11.63 -21.15 -4.52
CA ALA A 129 -13.07 -21.44 -4.55
C ALA A 129 -13.52 -22.02 -3.21
N ASP A 130 -14.69 -21.59 -2.74
CA ASP A 130 -15.31 -22.00 -1.47
C ASP A 130 -14.52 -21.61 -0.20
N SER A 131 -13.40 -20.88 -0.34
CA SER A 131 -12.61 -20.43 0.82
C SER A 131 -13.20 -19.20 1.49
N THR A 132 -12.96 -19.07 2.80
CA THR A 132 -13.27 -17.87 3.58
C THR A 132 -12.04 -17.00 3.70
N ILE A 133 -12.14 -15.75 3.19
CA ILE A 133 -11.05 -14.78 3.18
C ILE A 133 -11.43 -13.59 4.06
N ILE A 134 -10.65 -13.33 5.10
CA ILE A 134 -10.78 -12.09 5.88
C ILE A 134 -9.94 -11.00 5.23
N LEU A 135 -10.60 -9.91 4.84
CA LEU A 135 -9.95 -8.71 4.33
C LEU A 135 -9.90 -7.64 5.42
N VAL A 136 -8.72 -7.45 6.00
CA VAL A 136 -8.47 -6.48 7.07
C VAL A 136 -8.03 -5.16 6.45
N GLY A 137 -8.92 -4.18 6.52
CA GLY A 137 -8.78 -2.90 5.84
C GLY A 137 -9.56 -2.86 4.53
N ILE A 138 -10.57 -1.97 4.48
CA ILE A 138 -11.45 -1.77 3.31
C ILE A 138 -11.39 -0.32 2.80
N GLY A 139 -10.20 0.29 2.90
CA GLY A 139 -9.87 1.54 2.20
C GLY A 139 -9.72 1.32 0.69
N GLY A 140 -9.04 2.22 -0.01
CA GLY A 140 -8.86 2.13 -1.47
C GLY A 140 -8.27 0.80 -1.93
N VAL A 141 -7.17 0.35 -1.30
CA VAL A 141 -6.52 -0.94 -1.62
C VAL A 141 -7.44 -2.12 -1.30
N GLY A 142 -7.98 -2.17 -0.07
CA GLY A 142 -8.86 -3.27 0.33
C GLY A 142 -10.12 -3.36 -0.53
N SER A 143 -10.74 -2.23 -0.90
CA SER A 143 -11.88 -2.23 -1.83
C SER A 143 -11.50 -2.76 -3.22
N ALA A 144 -10.30 -2.42 -3.71
CA ALA A 144 -9.80 -2.93 -4.97
C ALA A 144 -9.50 -4.44 -4.92
N ILE A 145 -9.06 -4.96 -3.76
CA ILE A 145 -8.89 -6.40 -3.52
C ILE A 145 -10.25 -7.10 -3.48
N ALA A 146 -11.23 -6.57 -2.72
CA ALA A 146 -12.57 -7.15 -2.61
C ALA A 146 -13.25 -7.29 -3.98
N GLN A 147 -13.13 -6.28 -4.84
CA GLN A 147 -13.65 -6.31 -6.21
C GLN A 147 -13.02 -7.43 -7.06
N ARG A 148 -11.73 -7.73 -6.83
CA ARG A 148 -11.00 -8.80 -7.55
C ARG A 148 -11.29 -10.18 -6.99
N LEU A 149 -11.61 -10.29 -5.71
CA LEU A 149 -12.01 -11.56 -5.09
C LEU A 149 -13.41 -12.02 -5.52
N ALA A 150 -14.31 -11.09 -5.86
CA ALA A 150 -15.70 -11.40 -6.20
C ALA A 150 -15.88 -12.53 -7.24
N PRO A 151 -15.10 -12.61 -8.36
CA PRO A 151 -15.25 -13.68 -9.34
C PRO A 151 -14.56 -15.00 -8.96
N PHE A 152 -13.93 -15.11 -7.78
CA PHE A 152 -13.20 -16.31 -7.36
C PHE A 152 -14.04 -17.26 -6.51
N GLU A 153 -15.36 -17.02 -6.41
CA GLU A 153 -16.31 -17.89 -5.66
C GLU A 153 -15.89 -18.04 -4.18
N THR A 154 -15.40 -16.96 -3.58
CA THR A 154 -14.92 -16.90 -2.19
C THR A 154 -15.94 -16.26 -1.28
N ASN A 155 -15.94 -16.64 0.01
CA ASN A 155 -16.65 -15.91 1.07
C ASN A 155 -15.73 -14.82 1.64
N VAL A 156 -15.99 -13.55 1.33
CA VAL A 156 -15.16 -12.42 1.80
C VAL A 156 -15.76 -11.78 3.04
N ILE A 157 -15.07 -11.88 4.17
CA ILE A 157 -15.39 -11.19 5.42
C ILE A 157 -14.60 -9.89 5.47
N ARG A 158 -15.30 -8.75 5.46
CA ARG A 158 -14.70 -7.42 5.44
C ARG A 158 -14.55 -6.88 6.85
N VAL A 159 -13.33 -6.45 7.21
CA VAL A 159 -13.01 -5.94 8.54
C VAL A 159 -12.36 -4.57 8.46
N ALA A 160 -12.79 -3.64 9.31
CA ALA A 160 -12.22 -2.30 9.41
C ALA A 160 -12.13 -1.85 10.88
N ARG A 161 -11.50 -0.71 11.14
CA ARG A 161 -11.39 -0.17 12.51
C ARG A 161 -12.74 -0.05 13.25
N ARG A 162 -13.80 0.28 12.51
CA ARG A 162 -15.17 0.38 13.05
C ARG A 162 -16.12 -0.45 12.20
N GLY A 163 -16.90 -1.29 12.89
CA GLY A 163 -17.98 -2.05 12.26
C GLY A 163 -19.06 -1.13 11.71
N ARG A 164 -19.70 -1.54 10.62
CA ARG A 164 -20.82 -0.85 9.98
C ARG A 164 -21.51 -1.72 8.94
N GLU A 165 -22.67 -1.31 8.53
CA GLU A 165 -23.28 -1.78 7.28
C GLU A 165 -22.98 -0.80 6.15
N ASP A 166 -22.72 -1.30 4.95
CA ASP A 166 -22.62 -0.52 3.73
C ASP A 166 -23.38 -1.22 2.57
N MET A 167 -23.33 -0.63 1.39
CA MET A 167 -24.06 -1.17 0.21
C MET A 167 -23.59 -2.59 -0.22
N TYR A 168 -22.49 -3.09 0.33
CA TYR A 168 -21.95 -4.43 0.07
C TYR A 168 -22.15 -5.38 1.27
N GLY A 169 -22.93 -4.98 2.29
CA GLY A 169 -23.26 -5.73 3.49
C GLY A 169 -22.40 -5.39 4.71
N THR A 170 -22.25 -6.33 5.61
CA THR A 170 -21.58 -6.13 6.90
C THR A 170 -20.09 -5.89 6.77
N VAL A 171 -19.59 -4.90 7.50
CA VAL A 171 -18.18 -4.66 7.78
C VAL A 171 -17.98 -4.86 9.28
N TYR A 172 -17.22 -5.86 9.64
CA TYR A 172 -16.86 -6.16 11.03
C TYR A 172 -15.84 -5.16 11.58
N SER A 173 -15.70 -5.09 12.88
CA SER A 173 -14.69 -4.27 13.54
C SER A 173 -13.41 -5.06 13.82
N PHE A 174 -12.30 -4.38 14.16
CA PHE A 174 -11.08 -5.08 14.60
C PHE A 174 -11.30 -5.89 15.88
N THR A 175 -12.28 -5.52 16.72
CA THR A 175 -12.63 -6.27 17.94
C THR A 175 -13.26 -7.63 17.67
N ASP A 176 -13.77 -7.84 16.46
CA ASP A 176 -14.41 -9.11 16.06
C ASP A 176 -13.37 -10.11 15.48
N LEU A 177 -12.13 -9.66 15.22
CA LEU A 177 -11.06 -10.51 14.64
C LEU A 177 -10.82 -11.82 15.43
N PRO A 178 -10.77 -11.83 16.78
CA PRO A 178 -10.53 -13.08 17.52
C PRO A 178 -11.58 -14.18 17.25
N GLU A 179 -12.81 -13.80 16.96
CA GLU A 179 -13.90 -14.75 16.65
C GLU A 179 -13.91 -15.13 15.15
N LEU A 180 -13.42 -14.25 14.28
CA LEU A 180 -13.41 -14.46 12.84
C LEU A 180 -12.19 -15.28 12.37
N LEU A 181 -11.00 -15.03 12.93
CA LEU A 181 -9.74 -15.66 12.52
C LEU A 181 -9.78 -17.19 12.46
N PRO A 182 -10.41 -17.90 13.44
CA PRO A 182 -10.52 -19.36 13.37
C PRO A 182 -11.35 -19.89 12.21
N THR A 183 -12.13 -19.04 11.53
CA THR A 183 -12.95 -19.43 10.37
C THR A 183 -12.24 -19.23 9.05
N ALA A 184 -11.16 -18.44 9.02
CA ALA A 184 -10.51 -17.99 7.80
C ALA A 184 -9.55 -19.04 7.21
N ASP A 185 -9.61 -19.23 5.90
CA ASP A 185 -8.62 -19.95 5.10
C ASP A 185 -7.51 -19.03 4.63
N ALA A 186 -7.82 -17.73 4.53
CA ALA A 186 -6.82 -16.69 4.25
C ALA A 186 -7.17 -15.36 4.95
N VAL A 187 -6.14 -14.59 5.28
CA VAL A 187 -6.24 -13.21 5.77
C VAL A 187 -5.40 -12.31 4.89
N VAL A 188 -5.99 -11.25 4.37
CA VAL A 188 -5.28 -10.21 3.61
C VAL A 188 -5.30 -8.91 4.39
N VAL A 189 -4.11 -8.38 4.70
CA VAL A 189 -3.93 -7.15 5.49
C VAL A 189 -3.61 -5.99 4.56
N ALA A 190 -4.50 -4.97 4.56
CA ALA A 190 -4.44 -3.78 3.72
C ALA A 190 -4.84 -2.51 4.50
N VAL A 191 -4.34 -2.37 5.73
CA VAL A 191 -4.59 -1.24 6.63
C VAL A 191 -3.48 -0.19 6.54
N PRO A 192 -3.74 1.10 6.84
CA PRO A 192 -2.67 2.07 7.06
C PRO A 192 -1.95 1.76 8.39
N LEU A 193 -0.68 2.18 8.51
CA LEU A 193 0.04 2.15 9.78
C LEU A 193 -0.46 3.28 10.68
N THR A 194 -0.97 2.91 11.84
CA THR A 194 -1.49 3.81 12.89
C THR A 194 -1.24 3.16 14.25
N GLU A 195 -1.41 3.89 15.34
CA GLU A 195 -1.34 3.33 16.69
C GLU A 195 -2.24 2.09 16.90
N SER A 196 -3.40 2.04 16.23
CA SER A 196 -4.33 0.91 16.34
C SER A 196 -4.03 -0.27 15.44
N THR A 197 -3.08 -0.13 14.51
CA THR A 197 -2.71 -1.18 13.54
C THR A 197 -1.23 -1.58 13.63
N GLU A 198 -0.40 -0.80 14.33
CA GLU A 198 0.96 -1.20 14.67
C GLU A 198 0.94 -2.45 15.54
N ASN A 199 1.72 -3.46 15.13
CA ASN A 199 1.78 -4.77 15.78
C ASN A 199 0.41 -5.50 15.89
N MET A 200 -0.57 -5.15 15.04
CA MET A 200 -1.89 -5.81 15.05
C MET A 200 -1.79 -7.31 14.76
N VAL A 201 -0.90 -7.70 13.85
CA VAL A 201 -0.64 -9.09 13.51
C VAL A 201 0.47 -9.60 14.42
N ASP A 202 0.11 -9.90 15.65
CA ASP A 202 0.94 -10.42 16.72
C ASP A 202 0.81 -11.95 16.86
N ASP A 203 1.47 -12.53 17.86
CA ASP A 203 1.41 -13.95 18.18
C ASP A 203 -0.03 -14.42 18.44
N ARG A 204 -0.85 -13.63 19.14
CA ARG A 204 -2.25 -13.95 19.42
C ARG A 204 -3.09 -14.00 18.15
N PHE A 205 -2.90 -13.02 17.27
CA PHE A 205 -3.56 -12.97 15.96
C PHE A 205 -3.21 -14.21 15.14
N LEU A 206 -1.91 -14.50 15.01
CA LEU A 206 -1.43 -15.62 14.21
C LEU A 206 -1.86 -16.96 14.82
N SER A 207 -1.78 -17.13 16.14
CA SER A 207 -2.23 -18.35 16.85
C SER A 207 -3.72 -18.65 16.64
N ALA A 208 -4.56 -17.62 16.42
CA ALA A 208 -5.99 -17.80 16.17
C ALA A 208 -6.30 -18.25 14.72
N MET A 209 -5.37 -18.12 13.79
CA MET A 209 -5.56 -18.58 12.40
C MET A 209 -5.46 -20.11 12.32
N LYS A 210 -6.16 -20.73 11.35
CA LYS A 210 -6.06 -22.16 11.07
C LYS A 210 -4.64 -22.55 10.64
N ASP A 211 -4.27 -23.80 10.89
CA ASP A 211 -3.06 -24.36 10.26
C ASP A 211 -3.19 -24.36 8.73
N ASN A 212 -2.09 -24.06 8.06
CA ASN A 212 -2.01 -23.86 6.61
C ASN A 212 -2.82 -22.67 6.07
N ALA A 213 -3.42 -21.84 6.93
CA ALA A 213 -4.04 -20.59 6.48
C ALA A 213 -3.01 -19.64 5.88
N ILE A 214 -3.44 -18.85 4.91
CA ILE A 214 -2.60 -17.90 4.19
C ILE A 214 -2.69 -16.53 4.88
N LEU A 215 -1.54 -15.90 5.13
CA LEU A 215 -1.46 -14.49 5.50
C LEU A 215 -0.80 -13.71 4.37
N VAL A 216 -1.51 -12.74 3.80
CA VAL A 216 -0.95 -11.78 2.84
C VAL A 216 -0.84 -10.41 3.51
N ASN A 217 0.37 -9.84 3.57
CA ASN A 217 0.58 -8.48 4.07
C ASN A 217 1.04 -7.55 2.94
N VAL A 218 0.16 -6.65 2.49
CA VAL A 218 0.43 -5.57 1.54
C VAL A 218 0.20 -4.18 2.16
N ALA A 219 0.25 -4.11 3.48
CA ALA A 219 0.02 -2.89 4.27
C ALA A 219 1.33 -2.15 4.57
N ARG A 220 1.91 -2.42 5.74
CA ARG A 220 3.22 -1.97 6.22
C ARG A 220 3.86 -3.08 7.04
N GLY A 221 5.20 -3.14 7.06
CA GLY A 221 5.95 -4.13 7.86
C GLY A 221 5.57 -4.08 9.33
N LYS A 222 5.57 -2.90 9.94
CA LYS A 222 5.22 -2.67 11.35
C LYS A 222 3.77 -3.02 11.75
N VAL A 223 2.91 -3.37 10.81
CA VAL A 223 1.58 -3.91 11.12
C VAL A 223 1.69 -5.32 11.67
N ALA A 224 2.76 -6.05 11.33
CA ALA A 224 3.02 -7.40 11.80
C ALA A 224 4.28 -7.45 12.66
N VAL A 225 4.23 -8.22 13.74
CA VAL A 225 5.38 -8.49 14.61
C VAL A 225 6.27 -9.53 13.91
N THR A 226 7.47 -9.13 13.51
CA THR A 226 8.38 -9.97 12.71
C THR A 226 8.75 -11.29 13.40
N ASP A 227 9.04 -11.27 14.71
CA ASP A 227 9.35 -12.48 15.48
C ASP A 227 8.15 -13.45 15.52
N ALA A 228 6.93 -12.92 15.62
CA ALA A 228 5.72 -13.74 15.57
C ALA A 228 5.53 -14.37 14.19
N LEU A 229 5.79 -13.64 13.09
CA LEU A 229 5.77 -14.20 11.74
C LEU A 229 6.76 -15.38 11.62
N VAL A 230 7.98 -15.23 12.11
CA VAL A 230 9.00 -16.31 12.11
C VAL A 230 8.53 -17.51 12.90
N ALA A 231 7.96 -17.30 14.09
CA ALA A 231 7.49 -18.37 14.97
C ALA A 231 6.31 -19.17 14.37
N HIS A 232 5.48 -18.54 13.55
CA HIS A 232 4.32 -19.18 12.94
C HIS A 232 4.51 -19.63 11.49
N ALA A 233 5.68 -19.37 10.88
CA ALA A 233 5.91 -19.64 9.45
C ALA A 233 5.88 -21.14 9.10
N ASP A 234 6.16 -22.03 10.05
CA ASP A 234 6.14 -23.49 9.83
C ASP A 234 4.69 -24.04 9.76
N ARG A 235 3.68 -23.27 10.20
CA ARG A 235 2.26 -23.66 10.16
C ARG A 235 1.38 -22.77 9.31
N LEU A 236 1.83 -21.56 8.97
CA LEU A 236 1.09 -20.61 8.14
C LEU A 236 1.81 -20.39 6.81
N ARG A 237 1.07 -20.06 5.79
CA ARG A 237 1.59 -19.67 4.49
C ARG A 237 1.71 -18.15 4.42
N LEU A 238 2.92 -17.63 4.57
CA LEU A 238 3.19 -16.20 4.64
C LEU A 238 3.56 -15.63 3.27
N ALA A 239 2.81 -14.65 2.79
CA ALA A 239 3.11 -13.89 1.57
C ALA A 239 3.22 -12.39 1.92
N LEU A 240 4.44 -11.87 1.91
CA LEU A 240 4.78 -10.57 2.49
C LEU A 240 5.36 -9.65 1.42
N ASP A 241 4.71 -8.52 1.14
CA ASP A 241 5.27 -7.44 0.32
C ASP A 241 6.04 -6.42 1.16
N VAL A 242 5.78 -6.42 2.46
CA VAL A 242 6.37 -5.48 3.42
C VAL A 242 6.87 -6.22 4.66
N THR A 243 7.99 -5.75 5.22
CA THR A 243 8.65 -6.33 6.40
C THR A 243 9.10 -5.25 7.38
N ASP A 244 9.44 -5.63 8.60
CA ASP A 244 10.11 -4.77 9.58
C ASP A 244 11.27 -5.54 10.21
N PRO A 245 12.53 -5.11 10.01
CA PRO A 245 12.96 -3.93 9.25
C PRO A 245 12.74 -4.06 7.73
N GLU A 246 12.78 -2.91 7.05
CA GLU A 246 12.75 -2.81 5.60
C GLU A 246 13.93 -1.93 5.11
N PRO A 247 14.90 -2.44 4.31
CA PRO A 247 14.97 -3.81 3.77
C PRO A 247 15.14 -4.88 4.84
N LEU A 248 14.61 -6.09 4.56
CA LEU A 248 14.84 -7.24 5.41
C LEU A 248 16.33 -7.67 5.30
N PRO A 249 17.06 -7.91 6.41
CA PRO A 249 18.45 -8.38 6.37
C PRO A 249 18.62 -9.70 5.59
N ASN A 250 19.70 -9.82 4.83
CA ASN A 250 19.91 -10.93 3.90
C ASN A 250 19.91 -12.33 4.53
N ASP A 251 20.25 -12.43 5.83
CA ASP A 251 20.28 -13.66 6.62
C ASP A 251 19.01 -13.88 7.46
N HIS A 252 17.99 -13.09 7.24
CA HIS A 252 16.77 -13.15 8.04
C HIS A 252 15.98 -14.45 7.76
N PRO A 253 15.51 -15.17 8.81
CA PRO A 253 14.84 -16.48 8.66
C PRO A 253 13.59 -16.46 7.76
N LEU A 254 12.90 -15.32 7.63
CA LEU A 254 11.72 -15.21 6.76
C LEU A 254 12.03 -15.49 5.29
N PHE A 255 13.28 -15.27 4.80
CA PHE A 255 13.60 -15.61 3.40
C PHE A 255 13.50 -17.10 3.11
N GLU A 256 13.77 -17.96 4.10
CA GLU A 256 13.65 -19.41 3.96
C GLU A 256 12.25 -19.93 4.33
N LYS A 257 11.59 -19.26 5.28
CA LYS A 257 10.35 -19.75 5.88
C LYS A 257 9.07 -19.20 5.23
N ALA A 258 9.10 -17.99 4.69
CA ALA A 258 7.92 -17.41 4.05
C ALA A 258 7.65 -18.06 2.69
N THR A 259 6.40 -18.25 2.36
CA THR A 259 5.96 -18.77 1.05
C THR A 259 6.34 -17.81 -0.09
N LEU A 260 6.26 -16.50 0.16
CA LEU A 260 6.62 -15.45 -0.80
C LEU A 260 7.05 -14.18 -0.07
N ILE A 261 8.16 -13.58 -0.50
CA ILE A 261 8.54 -12.22 -0.13
C ILE A 261 8.72 -11.42 -1.41
N THR A 262 8.11 -10.24 -1.47
CA THR A 262 8.35 -9.24 -2.51
C THR A 262 8.88 -7.95 -1.88
N PRO A 263 9.80 -7.21 -2.55
CA PRO A 263 10.52 -6.10 -1.93
C PRO A 263 9.73 -4.78 -2.04
N HIS A 264 8.55 -4.71 -1.39
CA HIS A 264 7.65 -3.56 -1.34
C HIS A 264 7.31 -3.00 -2.73
N ILE A 265 6.86 -3.86 -3.61
CA ILE A 265 6.56 -3.54 -5.02
C ILE A 265 5.06 -3.44 -5.32
N GLY A 266 4.20 -3.51 -4.31
CA GLY A 266 2.75 -3.50 -4.49
C GLY A 266 2.23 -2.36 -5.37
N GLY A 267 2.81 -1.17 -5.23
CA GLY A 267 2.47 0.00 -6.06
C GLY A 267 3.20 0.09 -7.41
N ASN A 268 4.29 -0.66 -7.61
CA ASN A 268 5.31 -0.42 -8.64
C ASN A 268 4.94 -1.06 -9.99
N THR A 269 4.06 -0.43 -10.74
CA THR A 269 3.65 -0.88 -12.09
C THR A 269 3.69 0.26 -13.11
N GLN A 270 3.74 -0.06 -14.40
CA GLN A 270 3.66 0.94 -15.47
C GLN A 270 2.38 1.80 -15.42
N ALA A 271 1.30 1.26 -14.86
CA ALA A 271 0.05 2.00 -14.70
C ALA A 271 0.17 3.17 -13.71
N MET A 272 1.08 3.06 -12.73
CA MET A 272 1.36 4.09 -11.74
C MET A 272 1.73 5.42 -12.39
N TYR A 273 2.64 5.44 -13.35
CA TYR A 273 3.07 6.66 -14.03
C TYR A 273 1.90 7.39 -14.71
N ARG A 274 1.06 6.66 -15.44
CA ARG A 274 -0.13 7.25 -16.09
C ARG A 274 -1.14 7.78 -15.10
N ARG A 275 -1.29 7.11 -13.95
CA ARG A 275 -2.23 7.53 -12.89
C ARG A 275 -1.71 8.73 -12.13
N MET A 276 -0.41 8.75 -11.80
CA MET A 276 0.23 9.90 -11.16
C MET A 276 0.15 11.14 -12.07
N ASN A 277 0.42 10.98 -13.36
CA ASN A 277 0.24 12.07 -14.33
C ASN A 277 -1.19 12.64 -14.29
N ARG A 278 -2.22 11.78 -14.28
CA ARG A 278 -3.62 12.25 -14.17
C ARG A 278 -3.90 12.97 -12.86
N LEU A 279 -3.37 12.44 -11.74
CA LEU A 279 -3.53 13.05 -10.43
C LEU A 279 -2.89 14.44 -10.39
N VAL A 280 -1.63 14.56 -10.82
CA VAL A 280 -0.91 15.86 -10.83
C VAL A 280 -1.61 16.85 -11.76
N ARG A 281 -2.04 16.44 -12.96
CA ARG A 281 -2.83 17.30 -13.86
C ARG A 281 -4.13 17.78 -13.20
N LYS A 282 -4.80 16.93 -12.40
CA LYS A 282 -6.00 17.32 -11.65
C LYS A 282 -5.67 18.33 -10.56
N GLN A 283 -4.59 18.14 -9.79
CA GLN A 283 -4.13 19.08 -8.77
C GLN A 283 -3.85 20.45 -9.38
N VAL A 284 -3.10 20.47 -10.48
CA VAL A 284 -2.76 21.70 -11.22
C VAL A 284 -4.02 22.40 -11.75
N GLY A 285 -4.95 21.64 -12.35
CA GLY A 285 -6.20 22.18 -12.84
C GLY A 285 -7.04 22.82 -11.72
N ASN A 286 -7.13 22.15 -10.57
CA ASN A 286 -7.82 22.65 -9.39
C ASN A 286 -7.16 23.94 -8.86
N PHE A 287 -5.83 23.94 -8.78
CA PHE A 287 -5.09 25.13 -8.33
C PHE A 287 -5.34 26.35 -9.22
N ILE A 288 -5.29 26.20 -10.55
CA ILE A 288 -5.54 27.28 -11.50
C ILE A 288 -6.99 27.80 -11.43
N SER A 289 -7.97 26.92 -11.21
CA SER A 289 -9.39 27.30 -11.13
C SER A 289 -9.85 27.70 -9.72
N GLY A 290 -8.95 27.69 -8.73
CA GLY A 290 -9.29 27.99 -7.34
C GLY A 290 -10.15 26.93 -6.66
N GLU A 291 -10.18 25.71 -7.22
CA GLU A 291 -10.88 24.56 -6.66
C GLU A 291 -10.00 23.85 -5.59
N PRO A 292 -10.61 23.18 -4.61
CA PRO A 292 -9.88 22.43 -3.60
C PRO A 292 -8.97 21.35 -4.18
N PHE A 293 -7.78 21.15 -3.62
CA PHE A 293 -6.94 20.01 -3.92
C PHE A 293 -7.65 18.69 -3.57
N VAL A 294 -7.39 17.63 -4.34
CA VAL A 294 -7.93 16.30 -4.05
C VAL A 294 -6.96 15.50 -3.17
N ASN A 295 -7.47 14.48 -2.49
CA ASN A 295 -6.67 13.55 -1.65
C ASN A 295 -5.85 14.22 -0.54
N VAL A 296 -6.27 15.40 -0.07
CA VAL A 296 -5.61 16.10 1.03
C VAL A 296 -5.79 15.30 2.32
N VAL A 297 -4.67 14.97 2.96
CA VAL A 297 -4.62 14.17 4.19
C VAL A 297 -4.20 15.00 5.41
N LEU A 298 -3.44 16.09 5.19
CA LEU A 298 -3.00 17.04 6.22
C LEU A 298 -3.09 18.47 5.69
N GLY A 299 -3.20 19.48 6.58
CA GLY A 299 -3.21 20.89 6.20
C GLY A 299 -4.50 21.37 5.53
N ARG A 300 -5.66 20.93 6.01
CA ARG A 300 -6.99 21.37 5.52
C ARG A 300 -7.38 22.74 6.02
#